data_4142392fcba3304d472617d6fa422635
#
_entry.id   4142392fcba3304d472617d6fa422635
#
_cell.length_a   1.000
_cell.length_b   1.000
_cell.length_c   1.000
_cell.angle_alpha   90.00
_cell.angle_beta   90.00
_cell.angle_gamma   90.00
#
_symmetry.space_group_name_H-M   'P 1'
#
loop_
_entity.id
_entity.type
_entity.pdbx_description
1 polymer ?
#
loop_
_entity_poly.entity_id
_entity_poly.type
_entity_poly.pdbx_seq_one_letter_code
_entity_poly.pdbx_strand_id
1 'polypeptide(L)'
;VPLWNSLWAEDGSVFLSDAMHDFAGTFFAENGGYVHVVPRIIAGAAAALPVEDAAAGMAAAASVVVALIAGFVYFASGEVLPSRMARFGLAAAVLLLPVPGSDLLANATNLHFYLLFGCFWALFWQSETPAALGARSAVGLAATLSDPLAALFMPLALVAPLARRRVRAFMVSGVFVAGLATQLLVTWGGERPHRNWGFRPADLLDIFSLRVTGGLLVGDRFLGDAWLAYGRTFSYTAFLLVAAIIALLLTRSSRATVAFVFIALGYGCLFFCVQLVGRGTGGTDPDVGVFQLNGARYILLPFLFTTAGILALVDRNVRLRRGAAWAWTRRVALVWLAALLIVNYSVTSDRSRGPRWDTELMRARDSCATRSATVVRVLVAPSPPRVWFASVPCSRLGDGVAATRSGRIAEGRKRHSRLFSRRPGGLL
;
A
#
# COMPACT_ATOMS: atom_id res chain seq x y z
N VAL A 1 -7.42 15.38 -8.79
CA VAL A 1 -5.97 15.65 -8.66
C VAL A 1 -5.22 14.36 -8.97
N PRO A 2 -4.20 14.40 -9.85
CA PRO A 2 -3.36 13.23 -10.09
C PRO A 2 -2.58 12.83 -8.82
N LEU A 3 -2.29 11.53 -8.65
CA LEU A 3 -1.58 11.02 -7.47
C LEU A 3 -0.17 11.61 -7.30
N TRP A 4 0.51 11.95 -8.40
CA TRP A 4 1.84 12.59 -8.37
C TRP A 4 1.82 14.07 -8.01
N ASN A 5 0.64 14.71 -7.92
CA ASN A 5 0.48 16.10 -7.52
C ASN A 5 -0.32 16.24 -6.22
N SER A 6 -0.19 15.25 -5.34
CA SER A 6 -0.78 15.28 -4.01
C SER A 6 0.06 14.45 -3.05
N LEU A 7 0.16 14.87 -1.79
CA LEU A 7 0.69 14.08 -0.70
C LEU A 7 -0.45 13.60 0.20
N TRP A 8 -0.28 12.46 0.84
CA TRP A 8 -1.28 11.88 1.72
C TRP A 8 -0.79 11.89 3.16
N ALA A 9 -1.57 12.46 4.06
CA ALA A 9 -1.40 12.37 5.51
C ALA A 9 0.07 12.41 5.95
N GLU A 10 0.56 11.33 6.57
CA GLU A 10 1.90 11.19 7.13
C GLU A 10 3.01 11.32 6.09
N ASP A 11 2.77 11.03 4.81
CA ASP A 11 3.76 11.21 3.75
C ASP A 11 4.26 12.65 3.68
N GLY A 12 3.32 13.62 3.80
CA GLY A 12 3.66 15.04 3.81
C GLY A 12 3.94 15.56 5.20
N SER A 13 3.05 15.27 6.17
CA SER A 13 3.08 15.90 7.48
C SER A 13 4.16 15.39 8.41
N VAL A 14 4.65 14.17 8.17
CA VAL A 14 5.70 13.54 8.97
C VAL A 14 6.94 13.35 8.11
N PHE A 15 6.92 12.38 7.19
CA PHE A 15 8.14 11.91 6.55
C PHE A 15 8.82 12.96 5.68
N LEU A 16 8.09 13.65 4.82
CA LEU A 16 8.66 14.71 3.98
C LEU A 16 9.04 15.93 4.80
N SER A 17 8.21 16.32 5.78
CA SER A 17 8.51 17.42 6.69
C SER A 17 9.80 17.18 7.47
N ASP A 18 9.92 16.01 8.10
CA ASP A 18 11.10 15.60 8.85
C ASP A 18 12.35 15.60 7.95
N ALA A 19 12.22 15.00 6.76
CA ALA A 19 13.34 14.90 5.82
C ALA A 19 13.82 16.27 5.30
N MET A 20 12.93 17.25 5.17
CA MET A 20 13.30 18.63 4.78
C MET A 20 13.97 19.43 5.90
N HIS A 21 13.76 19.06 7.16
CA HIS A 21 14.31 19.77 8.31
C HIS A 21 15.58 19.10 8.85
N ASP A 22 15.48 17.81 9.17
CA ASP A 22 16.59 17.03 9.73
C ASP A 22 16.40 15.54 9.39
N PHE A 23 16.82 15.15 8.19
CA PHE A 23 16.72 13.76 7.75
C PHE A 23 17.49 12.79 8.64
N ALA A 24 18.72 13.15 9.04
CA ALA A 24 19.59 12.25 9.81
C ALA A 24 19.05 12.04 11.23
N GLY A 25 18.64 13.11 11.91
CA GLY A 25 18.13 13.05 13.28
C GLY A 25 16.76 12.38 13.37
N THR A 26 15.97 12.43 12.29
CA THR A 26 14.62 11.86 12.27
C THR A 26 14.55 10.48 11.63
N PHE A 27 15.65 9.94 11.09
CA PHE A 27 15.64 8.69 10.33
C PHE A 27 15.05 7.50 11.10
N PHE A 28 15.33 7.39 12.39
CA PHE A 28 14.77 6.38 13.28
C PHE A 28 13.66 6.92 14.21
N ALA A 29 13.19 8.14 13.98
CA ALA A 29 12.11 8.68 14.80
C ALA A 29 10.82 7.89 14.61
N GLU A 30 10.13 7.65 15.72
CA GLU A 30 8.88 6.91 15.74
C GLU A 30 7.73 7.72 15.14
N ASN A 31 6.82 7.02 14.45
CA ASN A 31 5.52 7.56 14.08
C ASN A 31 4.45 6.50 14.39
N GLY A 32 3.50 6.84 15.25
CA GLY A 32 2.48 5.88 15.70
C GLY A 32 3.02 4.74 16.57
N GLY A 33 4.20 4.92 17.22
CA GLY A 33 4.83 3.98 18.13
C GLY A 33 5.74 2.94 17.47
N TYR A 34 6.19 3.19 16.24
CA TYR A 34 7.17 2.35 15.53
C TYR A 34 7.94 3.12 14.45
N VAL A 35 9.07 2.55 14.00
CA VAL A 35 9.94 3.15 12.98
C VAL A 35 9.41 2.78 11.58
N HIS A 36 9.59 3.69 10.64
CA HIS A 36 9.17 3.56 9.25
C HIS A 36 10.34 3.78 8.29
N VAL A 37 11.31 2.85 8.26
CA VAL A 37 12.58 3.06 7.52
C VAL A 37 12.35 3.27 6.03
N VAL A 38 11.50 2.46 5.37
CA VAL A 38 11.28 2.58 3.92
C VAL A 38 10.60 3.91 3.56
N PRO A 39 9.51 4.35 4.22
CA PRO A 39 8.95 5.70 4.02
C PRO A 39 9.98 6.82 4.23
N ARG A 40 10.85 6.72 5.23
CA ARG A 40 11.88 7.72 5.50
C ARG A 40 12.95 7.79 4.42
N ILE A 41 13.41 6.65 3.90
CA ILE A 41 14.34 6.61 2.74
C ILE A 41 13.70 7.30 1.53
N ILE A 42 12.44 7.01 1.24
CA ILE A 42 11.70 7.63 0.13
C ILE A 42 11.58 9.14 0.34
N ALA A 43 11.21 9.57 1.55
CA ALA A 43 11.08 10.99 1.88
C ALA A 43 12.42 11.73 1.80
N GLY A 44 13.52 11.11 2.26
CA GLY A 44 14.87 11.67 2.13
C GLY A 44 15.27 11.87 0.66
N ALA A 45 15.00 10.88 -0.20
CA ALA A 45 15.24 11.00 -1.63
C ALA A 45 14.35 12.09 -2.28
N ALA A 46 13.08 12.18 -1.89
CA ALA A 46 12.16 13.20 -2.39
C ALA A 46 12.54 14.60 -1.89
N ALA A 47 13.01 14.74 -0.65
CA ALA A 47 13.48 16.00 -0.10
C ALA A 47 14.76 16.52 -0.79
N ALA A 48 15.54 15.66 -1.45
CA ALA A 48 16.70 16.07 -2.24
C ALA A 48 16.31 16.67 -3.62
N LEU A 49 15.06 16.49 -4.06
CA LEU A 49 14.54 17.08 -5.29
C LEU A 49 14.10 18.55 -5.08
N PRO A 50 13.86 19.31 -6.15
CA PRO A 50 13.09 20.55 -6.07
C PRO A 50 11.76 20.30 -5.36
N VAL A 51 11.33 21.24 -4.51
CA VAL A 51 10.14 21.04 -3.67
C VAL A 51 8.86 20.81 -4.51
N GLU A 52 8.81 21.32 -5.71
CA GLU A 52 7.73 21.12 -6.68
C GLU A 52 7.58 19.66 -7.08
N ASP A 53 8.71 18.94 -7.17
CA ASP A 53 8.78 17.55 -7.61
C ASP A 53 8.69 16.56 -6.44
N ALA A 54 8.71 17.04 -5.18
CA ALA A 54 8.73 16.15 -4.00
C ALA A 54 7.52 15.20 -3.94
N ALA A 55 6.32 15.68 -4.25
CA ALA A 55 5.12 14.85 -4.26
C ALA A 55 5.18 13.77 -5.36
N ALA A 56 5.67 14.13 -6.55
CA ALA A 56 5.86 13.20 -7.65
C ALA A 56 6.96 12.18 -7.33
N GLY A 57 8.06 12.61 -6.72
CA GLY A 57 9.15 11.76 -6.26
C GLY A 57 8.69 10.71 -5.24
N MET A 58 7.93 11.13 -4.23
CA MET A 58 7.37 10.20 -3.24
C MET A 58 6.41 9.18 -3.87
N ALA A 59 5.49 9.65 -4.72
CA ALA A 59 4.52 8.79 -5.38
C ALA A 59 5.19 7.77 -6.33
N ALA A 60 6.19 8.21 -7.10
CA ALA A 60 6.95 7.35 -8.00
C ALA A 60 7.76 6.30 -7.23
N ALA A 61 8.50 6.72 -6.19
CA ALA A 61 9.30 5.81 -5.39
C ALA A 61 8.43 4.77 -4.65
N ALA A 62 7.30 5.18 -4.09
CA ALA A 62 6.35 4.26 -3.48
C ALA A 62 5.82 3.23 -4.50
N SER A 63 5.47 3.68 -5.71
CA SER A 63 5.00 2.79 -6.79
C SER A 63 6.09 1.81 -7.25
N VAL A 64 7.35 2.24 -7.31
CA VAL A 64 8.50 1.37 -7.62
C VAL A 64 8.66 0.29 -6.55
N VAL A 65 8.56 0.64 -5.26
CA VAL A 65 8.65 -0.36 -4.18
C VAL A 65 7.53 -1.41 -4.31
N VAL A 66 6.29 -1.00 -4.58
CA VAL A 66 5.18 -1.94 -4.80
C VAL A 66 5.45 -2.84 -6.00
N ALA A 67 5.97 -2.29 -7.11
CA ALA A 67 6.34 -3.06 -8.29
C ALA A 67 7.46 -4.08 -8.00
N LEU A 68 8.46 -3.70 -7.22
CA LEU A 68 9.54 -4.59 -6.79
C LEU A 68 9.01 -5.73 -5.91
N ILE A 69 8.10 -5.44 -4.98
CA ILE A 69 7.44 -6.47 -4.15
C ILE A 69 6.59 -7.42 -5.02
N ALA A 70 5.83 -6.89 -5.98
CA ALA A 70 5.05 -7.72 -6.91
C ALA A 70 5.95 -8.64 -7.75
N GLY A 71 7.06 -8.12 -8.28
CA GLY A 71 8.08 -8.90 -8.99
C GLY A 71 8.72 -9.96 -8.08
N PHE A 72 9.06 -9.59 -6.85
CA PHE A 72 9.58 -10.53 -5.86
C PHE A 72 8.58 -11.67 -5.57
N VAL A 73 7.31 -11.34 -5.33
CA VAL A 73 6.23 -12.32 -5.11
C VAL A 73 6.06 -13.25 -6.31
N TYR A 74 6.16 -12.73 -7.54
CA TYR A 74 6.11 -13.55 -8.75
C TYR A 74 7.19 -14.64 -8.76
N PHE A 75 8.43 -14.33 -8.38
CA PHE A 75 9.50 -15.31 -8.32
C PHE A 75 9.38 -16.22 -7.10
N ALA A 76 9.14 -15.65 -5.94
CA ALA A 76 9.10 -16.38 -4.67
C ALA A 76 7.93 -17.38 -4.58
N SER A 77 6.81 -17.08 -5.23
CA SER A 77 5.63 -17.97 -5.25
C SER A 77 5.78 -19.20 -6.16
N GLY A 78 6.88 -19.31 -6.91
CA GLY A 78 7.07 -20.38 -7.91
C GLY A 78 7.02 -21.82 -7.38
N GLU A 79 7.37 -22.04 -6.12
CA GLU A 79 7.29 -23.36 -5.47
C GLU A 79 5.84 -23.77 -5.15
N VAL A 80 5.00 -22.80 -4.90
CA VAL A 80 3.58 -22.98 -4.56
C VAL A 80 2.71 -22.92 -5.80
N LEU A 81 2.98 -21.93 -6.67
CA LEU A 81 2.27 -21.67 -7.92
C LEU A 81 3.14 -22.07 -9.13
N PRO A 82 3.06 -23.33 -9.57
CA PRO A 82 3.87 -23.79 -10.70
C PRO A 82 3.57 -23.09 -12.03
N SER A 83 2.35 -22.63 -12.24
CA SER A 83 1.94 -21.90 -13.44
C SER A 83 2.44 -20.46 -13.46
N ARG A 84 3.09 -20.05 -14.55
CA ARG A 84 3.49 -18.64 -14.74
C ARG A 84 2.29 -17.68 -14.70
N MET A 85 1.16 -18.11 -15.22
CA MET A 85 -0.09 -17.30 -15.22
C MET A 85 -0.65 -17.10 -13.81
N ALA A 86 -0.63 -18.15 -12.97
CA ALA A 86 -1.06 -18.01 -11.57
C ALA A 86 -0.14 -17.08 -10.77
N ARG A 87 1.17 -17.17 -10.98
CA ARG A 87 2.16 -16.24 -10.39
C ARG A 87 1.94 -14.81 -10.85
N PHE A 88 1.69 -14.63 -12.17
CA PHE A 88 1.37 -13.32 -12.73
C PHE A 88 0.08 -12.77 -12.13
N GLY A 89 -0.97 -13.60 -12.00
CA GLY A 89 -2.23 -13.21 -11.35
C GLY A 89 -2.03 -12.74 -9.90
N LEU A 90 -1.18 -13.44 -9.13
CA LEU A 90 -0.86 -13.03 -7.76
C LEU A 90 -0.07 -11.71 -7.72
N ALA A 91 0.94 -11.56 -8.57
CA ALA A 91 1.72 -10.33 -8.70
C ALA A 91 0.84 -9.15 -9.16
N ALA A 92 -0.06 -9.39 -10.11
CA ALA A 92 -1.04 -8.39 -10.56
C ALA A 92 -2.00 -7.98 -9.44
N ALA A 93 -2.41 -8.92 -8.56
CA ALA A 93 -3.22 -8.60 -7.39
C ALA A 93 -2.49 -7.68 -6.40
N VAL A 94 -1.17 -7.80 -6.27
CA VAL A 94 -0.35 -6.87 -5.46
C VAL A 94 -0.34 -5.47 -6.07
N LEU A 95 -0.27 -5.34 -7.41
CA LEU A 95 -0.15 -4.06 -8.11
C LEU A 95 -1.49 -3.33 -8.26
N LEU A 96 -2.52 -4.06 -8.65
CA LEU A 96 -3.77 -3.46 -9.16
C LEU A 96 -4.87 -3.36 -8.11
N LEU A 97 -4.75 -4.07 -7.02
CA LEU A 97 -5.64 -4.08 -5.86
C LEU A 97 -7.11 -3.85 -6.19
N PRO A 98 -7.97 -4.84 -6.04
CA PRO A 98 -9.42 -4.64 -6.15
C PRO A 98 -10.05 -4.08 -4.87
N VAL A 99 -9.22 -3.62 -3.94
CA VAL A 99 -9.61 -3.00 -2.67
C VAL A 99 -9.45 -1.49 -2.81
N PRO A 100 -10.39 -0.64 -2.36
CA PRO A 100 -10.31 0.80 -2.52
C PRO A 100 -9.08 1.30 -1.80
N GLY A 101 -8.15 1.76 -2.60
CA GLY A 101 -6.83 2.07 -2.15
C GLY A 101 -6.48 3.54 -2.23
N SER A 102 -7.39 4.46 -1.84
CA SER A 102 -7.02 5.87 -1.80
C SER A 102 -5.84 6.14 -0.89
N ASP A 103 -5.73 5.36 0.17
CA ASP A 103 -4.63 5.41 1.15
C ASP A 103 -3.50 4.41 0.85
N LEU A 104 -3.65 3.50 -0.11
CA LEU A 104 -2.64 2.51 -0.49
C LEU A 104 -1.84 2.90 -1.73
N LEU A 105 -2.51 3.50 -2.75
CA LEU A 105 -1.87 3.79 -4.04
C LEU A 105 -0.89 4.95 -3.93
N ALA A 106 0.34 4.73 -4.41
CA ALA A 106 1.40 5.73 -4.44
C ALA A 106 1.63 6.43 -3.08
N ASN A 107 1.53 5.67 -1.99
CA ASN A 107 1.62 6.14 -0.61
C ASN A 107 2.78 5.45 0.08
N ALA A 108 3.76 6.22 0.55
CA ALA A 108 4.95 5.68 1.19
C ALA A 108 4.64 5.13 2.59
N THR A 109 3.78 5.80 3.36
CA THR A 109 3.39 5.39 4.71
C THR A 109 2.88 3.95 4.75
N ASN A 110 2.01 3.58 3.80
CA ASN A 110 1.34 2.28 3.81
C ASN A 110 2.11 1.16 3.07
N LEU A 111 3.36 1.41 2.64
CA LEU A 111 4.21 0.38 2.02
C LEU A 111 4.49 -0.80 2.93
N HIS A 112 4.43 -0.60 4.24
CA HIS A 112 4.66 -1.67 5.22
C HIS A 112 3.70 -2.85 5.03
N PHE A 113 2.46 -2.66 4.60
CA PHE A 113 1.54 -3.76 4.30
C PHE A 113 2.02 -4.63 3.12
N TYR A 114 2.54 -4.01 2.06
CA TYR A 114 3.13 -4.73 0.93
C TYR A 114 4.41 -5.47 1.34
N LEU A 115 5.23 -4.80 2.17
CA LEU A 115 6.46 -5.39 2.72
C LEU A 115 6.16 -6.59 3.61
N LEU A 116 5.11 -6.55 4.43
CA LEU A 116 4.65 -7.69 5.23
C LEU A 116 4.25 -8.88 4.35
N PHE A 117 3.49 -8.64 3.25
CA PHE A 117 3.19 -9.72 2.31
C PHE A 117 4.45 -10.26 1.62
N GLY A 118 5.37 -9.37 1.23
CA GLY A 118 6.68 -9.76 0.71
C GLY A 118 7.50 -10.56 1.72
N CYS A 119 7.47 -10.18 3.01
CA CYS A 119 8.18 -10.85 4.10
C CYS A 119 7.71 -12.30 4.30
N PHE A 120 6.40 -12.55 4.23
CA PHE A 120 5.89 -13.93 4.21
C PHE A 120 6.57 -14.75 3.12
N TRP A 121 6.60 -14.25 1.89
CA TRP A 121 7.23 -14.95 0.78
C TRP A 121 8.75 -15.06 0.92
N ALA A 122 9.41 -14.06 1.52
CA ALA A 122 10.84 -14.10 1.80
C ALA A 122 11.22 -15.24 2.76
N LEU A 123 10.40 -15.47 3.79
CA LEU A 123 10.60 -16.55 4.74
C LEU A 123 10.15 -17.92 4.17
N PHE A 124 9.11 -17.92 3.34
CA PHE A 124 8.54 -19.14 2.78
C PHE A 124 9.36 -19.69 1.61
N TRP A 125 9.87 -18.83 0.72
CA TRP A 125 10.65 -19.22 -0.46
C TRP A 125 11.94 -19.96 -0.10
N GLN A 126 12.28 -21.04 -0.87
CA GLN A 126 13.38 -21.92 -0.52
C GLN A 126 14.64 -21.73 -1.38
N SER A 127 14.61 -20.89 -2.42
CA SER A 127 15.76 -20.65 -3.26
C SER A 127 16.96 -20.13 -2.47
N GLU A 128 18.13 -20.73 -2.73
CA GLU A 128 19.40 -20.41 -2.07
C GLU A 128 20.43 -19.78 -3.01
N THR A 129 20.03 -19.34 -4.19
CA THR A 129 20.92 -18.57 -5.06
C THR A 129 21.30 -17.25 -4.37
N PRO A 130 22.53 -16.72 -4.60
CA PRO A 130 22.94 -15.46 -3.97
C PRO A 130 21.95 -14.32 -4.18
N ALA A 131 21.39 -14.19 -5.40
CA ALA A 131 20.38 -13.19 -5.71
C ALA A 131 19.09 -13.38 -4.91
N ALA A 132 18.60 -14.63 -4.78
CA ALA A 132 17.42 -14.92 -4.00
C ALA A 132 17.64 -14.66 -2.50
N LEU A 133 18.82 -15.04 -1.97
CA LEU A 133 19.18 -14.78 -0.58
C LEU A 133 19.24 -13.27 -0.29
N GLY A 134 19.86 -12.50 -1.17
CA GLY A 134 19.93 -11.04 -1.09
C GLY A 134 18.54 -10.41 -1.10
N ALA A 135 17.69 -10.79 -2.06
CA ALA A 135 16.33 -10.28 -2.19
C ALA A 135 15.46 -10.64 -0.98
N ARG A 136 15.52 -11.90 -0.49
CA ARG A 136 14.80 -12.35 0.71
C ARG A 136 15.23 -11.58 1.95
N SER A 137 16.53 -11.39 2.15
CA SER A 137 17.07 -10.64 3.27
C SER A 137 16.67 -9.17 3.21
N ALA A 138 16.76 -8.54 2.03
CA ALA A 138 16.37 -7.15 1.84
C ALA A 138 14.88 -6.92 2.13
N VAL A 139 14.00 -7.78 1.59
CA VAL A 139 12.55 -7.67 1.86
C VAL A 139 12.23 -7.94 3.32
N GLY A 140 12.84 -8.96 3.94
CA GLY A 140 12.66 -9.25 5.35
C GLY A 140 13.11 -8.10 6.26
N LEU A 141 14.28 -7.52 5.99
CA LEU A 141 14.81 -6.36 6.72
C LEU A 141 13.93 -5.12 6.54
N ALA A 142 13.54 -4.81 5.30
CA ALA A 142 12.66 -3.68 5.01
C ALA A 142 11.31 -3.81 5.74
N ALA A 143 10.73 -5.01 5.78
CA ALA A 143 9.48 -5.25 6.50
C ALA A 143 9.63 -5.06 8.00
N THR A 144 10.66 -5.67 8.62
CA THR A 144 10.88 -5.60 10.07
C THR A 144 11.25 -4.22 10.56
N LEU A 145 11.98 -3.42 9.75
CA LEU A 145 12.32 -2.04 10.07
C LEU A 145 11.22 -1.03 9.71
N SER A 146 10.10 -1.49 9.14
CA SER A 146 8.97 -0.62 8.78
C SER A 146 7.68 -0.97 9.50
N ASP A 147 7.55 -2.16 10.11
CA ASP A 147 6.35 -2.56 10.83
C ASP A 147 6.63 -3.64 11.89
N PRO A 148 6.31 -3.39 13.17
CA PRO A 148 6.47 -4.39 14.24
C PRO A 148 5.53 -5.60 14.07
N LEU A 149 4.46 -5.52 13.28
CA LEU A 149 3.61 -6.66 12.96
C LEU A 149 4.35 -7.76 12.17
N ALA A 150 5.54 -7.48 11.63
CA ALA A 150 6.43 -8.50 11.12
C ALA A 150 6.75 -9.58 12.18
N ALA A 151 6.68 -9.26 13.48
CA ALA A 151 6.84 -10.22 14.57
C ALA A 151 5.88 -11.42 14.49
N LEU A 152 4.72 -11.24 13.86
CA LEU A 152 3.77 -12.34 13.64
C LEU A 152 4.34 -13.45 12.75
N PHE A 153 5.37 -13.17 11.95
CA PHE A 153 6.08 -14.17 11.14
C PHE A 153 7.21 -14.87 11.91
N MET A 154 7.45 -14.56 13.20
CA MET A 154 8.49 -15.22 13.98
C MET A 154 8.39 -16.77 13.95
N PRO A 155 7.19 -17.40 14.08
CA PRO A 155 7.08 -18.86 13.96
C PRO A 155 7.62 -19.37 12.61
N LEU A 156 7.33 -18.68 11.51
CA LEU A 156 7.81 -19.06 10.17
C LEU A 156 9.33 -18.87 10.06
N ALA A 157 9.85 -17.76 10.61
CA ALA A 157 11.29 -17.47 10.62
C ALA A 157 12.11 -18.50 11.43
N LEU A 158 11.53 -19.09 12.48
CA LEU A 158 12.18 -20.11 13.29
C LEU A 158 12.04 -21.51 12.71
N VAL A 159 10.83 -21.88 12.26
CA VAL A 159 10.54 -23.24 11.76
C VAL A 159 11.23 -23.51 10.44
N ALA A 160 11.28 -22.53 9.52
CA ALA A 160 11.85 -22.73 8.18
C ALA A 160 13.32 -23.15 8.20
N PRO A 161 14.25 -22.49 8.93
CA PRO A 161 15.65 -22.90 8.99
C PRO A 161 15.87 -24.23 9.74
N LEU A 162 15.11 -24.47 10.82
CA LEU A 162 15.18 -25.71 11.61
C LEU A 162 14.77 -26.92 10.78
N ALA A 163 13.67 -26.79 10.01
CA ALA A 163 13.22 -27.87 9.13
C ALA A 163 14.20 -28.15 7.99
N ARG A 164 14.88 -27.13 7.48
CA ARG A 164 15.81 -27.25 6.34
C ARG A 164 17.23 -27.64 6.73
N ARG A 165 17.64 -27.35 7.98
CA ARG A 165 18.99 -27.59 8.53
C ARG A 165 20.13 -27.04 7.65
N ARG A 166 19.91 -25.92 6.92
CA ARG A 166 20.87 -25.30 6.02
C ARG A 166 21.29 -23.93 6.51
N VAL A 167 22.59 -23.66 6.55
CA VAL A 167 23.17 -22.39 7.03
C VAL A 167 22.55 -21.17 6.35
N ARG A 168 22.34 -21.25 5.04
CA ARG A 168 21.74 -20.15 4.26
C ARG A 168 20.29 -19.81 4.66
N ALA A 169 19.52 -20.78 5.13
CA ALA A 169 18.20 -20.52 5.66
C ALA A 169 18.26 -19.73 6.98
N PHE A 170 19.27 -20.01 7.83
CA PHE A 170 19.51 -19.24 9.06
C PHE A 170 19.93 -17.80 8.78
N MET A 171 20.63 -17.51 7.66
CA MET A 171 21.01 -16.13 7.31
C MET A 171 19.78 -15.23 7.12
N VAL A 172 18.78 -15.67 6.33
CA VAL A 172 17.56 -14.89 6.09
C VAL A 172 16.78 -14.66 7.40
N SER A 173 16.66 -15.73 8.20
CA SER A 173 16.00 -15.63 9.52
C SER A 173 16.79 -14.76 10.49
N GLY A 174 18.12 -14.81 10.46
CA GLY A 174 18.98 -13.96 11.28
C GLY A 174 18.83 -12.48 10.94
N VAL A 175 18.81 -12.14 9.65
CA VAL A 175 18.55 -10.75 9.20
C VAL A 175 17.15 -10.28 9.62
N PHE A 176 16.14 -11.14 9.47
CA PHE A 176 14.78 -10.86 9.93
C PHE A 176 14.75 -10.58 11.46
N VAL A 177 15.35 -11.46 12.25
CA VAL A 177 15.39 -11.30 13.74
C VAL A 177 16.16 -10.05 14.13
N ALA A 178 17.30 -9.76 13.48
CA ALA A 178 18.09 -8.56 13.73
C ALA A 178 17.28 -7.28 13.44
N GLY A 179 16.60 -7.23 12.28
CA GLY A 179 15.75 -6.09 11.94
C GLY A 179 14.61 -5.89 12.94
N LEU A 180 13.95 -6.99 13.35
CA LEU A 180 12.88 -6.93 14.35
C LEU A 180 13.41 -6.51 15.72
N ALA A 181 14.57 -7.01 16.14
CA ALA A 181 15.22 -6.59 17.40
C ALA A 181 15.55 -5.10 17.36
N THR A 182 16.09 -4.59 16.25
CA THR A 182 16.35 -3.15 16.05
C THR A 182 15.06 -2.35 16.19
N GLN A 183 13.98 -2.77 15.54
CA GLN A 183 12.67 -2.13 15.64
C GLN A 183 12.20 -2.05 17.09
N LEU A 184 12.25 -3.16 17.82
CA LEU A 184 11.80 -3.23 19.22
C LEU A 184 12.70 -2.44 20.17
N LEU A 185 14.03 -2.44 19.95
CA LEU A 185 14.97 -1.69 20.78
C LEU A 185 14.80 -0.17 20.59
N VAL A 186 14.62 0.29 19.36
CA VAL A 186 14.43 1.71 19.07
C VAL A 186 13.10 2.21 19.65
N THR A 187 12.05 1.39 19.60
CA THR A 187 10.72 1.75 20.12
C THR A 187 10.51 1.35 21.60
N TRP A 188 11.57 0.91 22.27
CA TRP A 188 11.50 0.53 23.68
C TRP A 188 11.30 1.76 24.57
N GLY A 189 10.18 1.82 25.28
CA GLY A 189 9.85 2.94 26.15
C GLY A 189 9.13 4.12 25.46
N GLY A 190 8.90 4.04 24.15
CA GLY A 190 8.07 5.02 23.43
C GLY A 190 6.61 5.03 23.92
N GLU A 191 6.02 6.21 23.98
CA GLU A 191 4.61 6.37 24.32
C GLU A 191 3.73 5.77 23.21
N ARG A 192 3.05 4.68 23.55
CA ARG A 192 2.02 4.14 22.65
C ARG A 192 0.73 4.89 22.91
N PRO A 193 0.12 5.48 21.89
CA PRO A 193 -1.16 6.16 22.09
C PRO A 193 -2.18 5.17 22.66
N HIS A 194 -2.66 5.43 23.87
CA HIS A 194 -3.77 4.69 24.47
C HIS A 194 -5.00 4.86 23.58
N ARG A 195 -5.42 3.79 22.93
CA ARG A 195 -6.65 3.78 22.15
C ARG A 195 -7.74 3.09 22.97
N ASN A 196 -8.88 3.74 23.07
CA ASN A 196 -10.07 3.12 23.65
C ASN A 196 -10.51 1.97 22.72
N TRP A 197 -10.42 0.78 23.23
CA TRP A 197 -10.71 -0.47 22.54
C TRP A 197 -12.22 -0.70 22.49
N GLY A 198 -12.97 0.06 21.73
CA GLY A 198 -14.35 -0.28 21.40
C GLY A 198 -14.34 -1.42 20.36
N PHE A 199 -14.21 -2.68 20.80
CA PHE A 199 -14.15 -3.84 19.94
C PHE A 199 -15.36 -4.76 20.20
N ARG A 200 -16.04 -5.13 19.12
CA ARG A 200 -17.11 -6.12 19.14
C ARG A 200 -16.69 -7.31 18.28
N PRO A 201 -16.59 -8.54 18.84
CA PRO A 201 -16.16 -9.73 18.08
C PRO A 201 -17.03 -9.99 16.83
N ALA A 202 -18.31 -9.68 16.89
CA ALA A 202 -19.24 -9.83 15.75
C ALA A 202 -18.82 -8.97 14.55
N ASP A 203 -18.24 -7.78 14.79
CA ASP A 203 -17.81 -6.86 13.74
C ASP A 203 -16.67 -7.47 12.91
N LEU A 204 -15.83 -8.34 13.50
CA LEU A 204 -14.78 -9.03 12.74
C LEU A 204 -15.38 -9.92 11.64
N LEU A 205 -16.39 -10.70 11.97
CA LEU A 205 -17.01 -11.58 10.99
C LEU A 205 -17.75 -10.78 9.92
N ASP A 206 -18.48 -9.73 10.30
CA ASP A 206 -19.20 -8.86 9.39
C ASP A 206 -18.23 -8.16 8.42
N ILE A 207 -17.16 -7.56 8.94
CA ILE A 207 -16.17 -6.85 8.12
C ILE A 207 -15.39 -7.82 7.23
N PHE A 208 -14.96 -8.98 7.76
CA PHE A 208 -14.26 -10.00 6.97
C PHE A 208 -15.13 -10.51 5.83
N SER A 209 -16.37 -10.88 6.17
CA SER A 209 -17.33 -11.43 5.20
C SER A 209 -17.64 -10.44 4.09
N LEU A 210 -17.83 -9.17 4.43
CA LEU A 210 -18.10 -8.14 3.45
C LEU A 210 -16.85 -7.75 2.67
N ARG A 211 -15.80 -7.29 3.37
CA ARG A 211 -14.66 -6.62 2.72
C ARG A 211 -13.68 -7.60 2.09
N VAL A 212 -13.44 -8.77 2.70
CA VAL A 212 -12.51 -9.77 2.14
C VAL A 212 -13.25 -10.67 1.16
N THR A 213 -14.27 -11.41 1.61
CA THR A 213 -14.92 -12.39 0.73
C THR A 213 -15.88 -11.74 -0.27
N GLY A 214 -16.65 -10.74 0.13
CA GLY A 214 -17.46 -9.93 -0.79
C GLY A 214 -16.59 -9.20 -1.79
N GLY A 215 -15.49 -8.58 -1.35
CA GLY A 215 -14.51 -7.94 -2.22
C GLY A 215 -13.86 -8.89 -3.24
N LEU A 216 -13.61 -10.16 -2.88
CA LEU A 216 -13.13 -11.20 -3.80
C LEU A 216 -14.16 -11.58 -4.87
N LEU A 217 -15.45 -11.46 -4.58
CA LEU A 217 -16.52 -11.82 -5.52
C LEU A 217 -16.90 -10.68 -6.45
N VAL A 218 -17.10 -9.48 -5.93
CA VAL A 218 -17.65 -8.37 -6.73
C VAL A 218 -16.68 -7.19 -6.87
N GLY A 219 -15.64 -7.16 -6.06
CA GLY A 219 -14.73 -6.01 -5.95
C GLY A 219 -15.37 -4.83 -5.24
N ASP A 220 -14.54 -3.87 -4.91
CA ASP A 220 -14.97 -2.74 -4.09
C ASP A 220 -15.98 -1.82 -4.78
N ARG A 221 -15.86 -1.68 -6.09
CA ARG A 221 -16.75 -0.82 -6.88
C ARG A 221 -18.23 -1.15 -6.68
N PHE A 222 -18.57 -2.43 -6.57
CA PHE A 222 -19.95 -2.91 -6.43
C PHE A 222 -20.30 -3.32 -5.00
N LEU A 223 -19.32 -3.30 -4.09
CA LEU A 223 -19.50 -3.77 -2.73
C LEU A 223 -20.52 -2.93 -1.97
N GLY A 224 -20.46 -1.60 -2.13
CA GLY A 224 -21.39 -0.66 -1.52
C GLY A 224 -22.82 -0.88 -1.97
N ASP A 225 -23.04 -1.01 -3.29
CA ASP A 225 -24.38 -1.25 -3.85
C ASP A 225 -24.95 -2.60 -3.40
N ALA A 226 -24.11 -3.64 -3.37
CA ALA A 226 -24.53 -4.96 -2.90
C ALA A 226 -24.87 -4.96 -1.39
N TRP A 227 -24.13 -4.21 -0.61
CA TRP A 227 -24.44 -4.03 0.82
C TRP A 227 -25.74 -3.26 1.02
N LEU A 228 -25.94 -2.16 0.30
CA LEU A 228 -27.18 -1.36 0.41
C LEU A 228 -28.41 -2.16 -0.01
N ALA A 229 -28.28 -3.03 -1.05
CA ALA A 229 -29.39 -3.83 -1.54
C ALA A 229 -29.72 -5.03 -0.64
N TYR A 230 -28.71 -5.69 -0.07
CA TYR A 230 -28.88 -7.01 0.56
C TYR A 230 -28.30 -7.11 1.98
N GLY A 231 -27.58 -6.11 2.45
CA GLY A 231 -27.01 -6.05 3.80
C GLY A 231 -26.15 -7.28 4.16
N ARG A 232 -26.35 -7.76 5.38
CA ARG A 232 -25.65 -8.94 5.92
C ARG A 232 -25.89 -10.23 5.13
N THR A 233 -27.05 -10.35 4.45
CA THR A 233 -27.35 -11.52 3.61
C THR A 233 -26.32 -11.67 2.51
N PHE A 234 -25.97 -10.56 1.81
CA PHE A 234 -24.90 -10.59 0.82
C PHE A 234 -23.56 -11.01 1.44
N SER A 235 -23.16 -10.40 2.55
CA SER A 235 -21.87 -10.65 3.19
C SER A 235 -21.68 -12.10 3.58
N TYR A 236 -22.67 -12.68 4.28
CA TYR A 236 -22.59 -14.07 4.73
C TYR A 236 -22.72 -15.07 3.57
N THR A 237 -23.54 -14.77 2.55
CA THR A 237 -23.60 -15.58 1.34
C THR A 237 -22.26 -15.60 0.62
N ALA A 238 -21.61 -14.43 0.49
CA ALA A 238 -20.26 -14.32 -0.09
C ALA A 238 -19.23 -15.13 0.71
N PHE A 239 -19.26 -15.04 2.03
CA PHE A 239 -18.39 -15.81 2.93
C PHE A 239 -18.60 -17.33 2.75
N LEU A 240 -19.84 -17.78 2.82
CA LEU A 240 -20.18 -19.20 2.68
C LEU A 240 -19.80 -19.75 1.31
N LEU A 241 -20.01 -18.97 0.24
CA LEU A 241 -19.64 -19.35 -1.11
C LEU A 241 -18.11 -19.50 -1.25
N VAL A 242 -17.33 -18.52 -0.80
CA VAL A 242 -15.86 -18.60 -0.84
C VAL A 242 -15.35 -19.75 0.02
N ALA A 243 -15.90 -19.93 1.23
CA ALA A 243 -15.54 -21.03 2.11
C ALA A 243 -15.89 -22.41 1.48
N ALA A 244 -17.05 -22.54 0.84
CA ALA A 244 -17.45 -23.75 0.14
C ALA A 244 -16.54 -24.07 -1.06
N ILE A 245 -16.15 -23.05 -1.85
CA ILE A 245 -15.19 -23.21 -2.95
C ILE A 245 -13.84 -23.69 -2.40
N ILE A 246 -13.33 -23.06 -1.34
CA ILE A 246 -12.07 -23.46 -0.71
C ILE A 246 -12.17 -24.90 -0.18
N ALA A 247 -13.23 -25.22 0.57
CA ALA A 247 -13.44 -26.56 1.12
C ALA A 247 -13.51 -27.63 0.02
N LEU A 248 -14.25 -27.37 -1.06
CA LEU A 248 -14.35 -28.29 -2.20
C LEU A 248 -13.01 -28.52 -2.88
N LEU A 249 -12.20 -27.48 -3.04
CA LEU A 249 -10.87 -27.58 -3.66
C LEU A 249 -9.88 -28.30 -2.72
N LEU A 250 -9.98 -28.09 -1.42
CA LEU A 250 -9.13 -28.74 -0.39
C LEU A 250 -9.29 -30.27 -0.41
N THR A 251 -10.52 -30.78 -0.54
CA THR A 251 -10.77 -32.25 -0.54
C THR A 251 -10.02 -32.97 -1.65
N ARG A 252 -9.55 -32.24 -2.65
CA ARG A 252 -8.91 -32.77 -3.86
C ARG A 252 -7.43 -32.40 -3.97
N SER A 253 -6.89 -31.71 -2.96
CA SER A 253 -5.53 -31.16 -2.98
C SER A 253 -4.52 -32.06 -2.27
N SER A 254 -3.22 -31.90 -2.59
CA SER A 254 -2.14 -32.57 -1.87
C SER A 254 -2.00 -32.00 -0.45
N ARG A 255 -1.46 -32.81 0.47
CA ARG A 255 -1.19 -32.38 1.86
C ARG A 255 -0.34 -31.09 1.92
N ALA A 256 0.64 -30.95 1.05
CA ALA A 256 1.50 -29.75 0.99
C ALA A 256 0.71 -28.51 0.57
N THR A 257 -0.21 -28.65 -0.41
CA THR A 257 -1.09 -27.55 -0.82
C THR A 257 -2.07 -27.18 0.29
N VAL A 258 -2.65 -28.18 0.95
CA VAL A 258 -3.54 -27.98 2.10
C VAL A 258 -2.81 -27.22 3.22
N ALA A 259 -1.61 -27.66 3.58
CA ALA A 259 -0.81 -26.99 4.61
C ALA A 259 -0.50 -25.51 4.22
N PHE A 260 -0.09 -25.26 2.97
CA PHE A 260 0.14 -23.89 2.51
C PHE A 260 -1.12 -23.03 2.62
N VAL A 261 -2.27 -23.55 2.19
CA VAL A 261 -3.54 -22.80 2.23
C VAL A 261 -3.93 -22.45 3.68
N PHE A 262 -3.81 -23.39 4.60
CA PHE A 262 -4.07 -23.13 6.03
C PHE A 262 -3.10 -22.10 6.60
N ILE A 263 -1.81 -22.13 6.22
CA ILE A 263 -0.83 -21.14 6.64
C ILE A 263 -1.21 -19.75 6.06
N ALA A 264 -1.52 -19.67 4.77
CA ALA A 264 -1.87 -18.41 4.12
C ALA A 264 -3.17 -17.81 4.71
N LEU A 265 -4.24 -18.59 4.81
CA LEU A 265 -5.50 -18.15 5.41
C LEU A 265 -5.32 -17.80 6.90
N GLY A 266 -4.54 -18.60 7.63
CA GLY A 266 -4.23 -18.34 9.02
C GLY A 266 -3.52 -16.98 9.21
N TYR A 267 -2.51 -16.66 8.41
CA TYR A 267 -1.88 -15.35 8.44
C TYR A 267 -2.84 -14.25 7.98
N GLY A 268 -3.65 -14.47 6.95
CA GLY A 268 -4.66 -13.52 6.52
C GLY A 268 -5.63 -13.16 7.66
N CYS A 269 -6.18 -14.15 8.34
CA CYS A 269 -7.05 -13.94 9.50
C CYS A 269 -6.30 -13.29 10.67
N LEU A 270 -5.07 -13.74 10.97
CA LEU A 270 -4.26 -13.21 12.07
C LEU A 270 -3.98 -11.71 11.88
N PHE A 271 -3.49 -11.31 10.72
CA PHE A 271 -3.26 -9.90 10.40
C PHE A 271 -4.54 -9.08 10.45
N PHE A 272 -5.63 -9.61 9.90
CA PHE A 272 -6.93 -8.96 9.97
C PHE A 272 -7.37 -8.71 11.42
N CYS A 273 -7.35 -9.75 12.25
CA CYS A 273 -7.75 -9.66 13.66
C CYS A 273 -6.85 -8.69 14.44
N VAL A 274 -5.52 -8.84 14.34
CA VAL A 274 -4.57 -8.01 15.11
C VAL A 274 -4.68 -6.54 14.72
N GLN A 275 -4.83 -6.23 13.44
CA GLN A 275 -4.96 -4.85 12.97
C GLN A 275 -6.28 -4.21 13.42
N LEU A 276 -7.40 -4.93 13.33
CA LEU A 276 -8.70 -4.40 13.75
C LEU A 276 -8.82 -4.32 15.27
N VAL A 277 -8.36 -5.35 16.00
CA VAL A 277 -8.31 -5.33 17.46
C VAL A 277 -7.38 -4.22 17.95
N GLY A 278 -6.18 -4.08 17.35
CA GLY A 278 -5.20 -3.05 17.73
C GLY A 278 -5.67 -1.63 17.48
N ARG A 279 -6.60 -1.41 16.55
CA ARG A 279 -7.13 -0.09 16.23
C ARG A 279 -8.47 0.24 16.91
N GLY A 280 -9.18 -0.78 17.35
CA GLY A 280 -10.57 -0.70 17.82
C GLY A 280 -11.55 -0.62 16.65
N THR A 281 -12.63 -1.36 16.74
CA THR A 281 -13.80 -1.22 15.85
C THR A 281 -14.77 -0.17 16.42
N GLY A 282 -14.39 0.46 17.53
CA GLY A 282 -15.22 1.40 18.26
C GLY A 282 -15.66 2.59 17.43
N GLY A 283 -16.93 2.60 17.10
CA GLY A 283 -17.58 3.61 16.28
C GLY A 283 -17.75 3.22 14.81
N THR A 284 -17.34 2.06 14.40
CA THR A 284 -17.81 1.49 13.14
C THR A 284 -19.11 0.75 13.41
N ASP A 285 -20.21 1.47 13.39
CA ASP A 285 -21.45 0.85 12.96
C ASP A 285 -21.11 0.12 11.66
N PRO A 286 -21.43 -1.18 11.52
CA PRO A 286 -21.22 -1.89 10.28
C PRO A 286 -21.75 -1.12 9.07
N ASP A 287 -22.87 -0.41 9.25
CA ASP A 287 -23.48 0.46 8.25
C ASP A 287 -22.63 1.69 7.91
N VAL A 288 -21.85 2.23 8.83
CA VAL A 288 -20.97 3.39 8.63
C VAL A 288 -19.54 2.94 8.27
N GLY A 289 -19.02 1.87 8.87
CA GLY A 289 -17.68 1.34 8.63
C GLY A 289 -17.49 0.76 7.23
N VAL A 290 -18.56 0.30 6.59
CA VAL A 290 -18.57 -0.17 5.20
C VAL A 290 -18.28 0.97 4.23
N PHE A 291 -18.77 2.17 4.52
CA PHE A 291 -18.63 3.35 3.66
C PHE A 291 -17.45 4.24 4.05
N GLN A 292 -16.91 4.11 5.25
CA GLN A 292 -15.70 4.82 5.63
C GLN A 292 -14.48 4.10 5.05
N LEU A 293 -14.03 4.57 3.91
CA LEU A 293 -12.87 4.12 3.14
C LEU A 293 -11.53 4.12 3.91
N ASN A 294 -11.51 4.63 5.12
CA ASN A 294 -10.34 4.78 5.99
C ASN A 294 -9.77 3.47 6.58
N GLY A 295 -10.18 2.31 6.10
CA GLY A 295 -9.74 1.01 6.58
C GLY A 295 -9.26 0.06 5.49
N ALA A 296 -9.22 0.49 4.23
CA ALA A 296 -8.88 -0.37 3.09
C ALA A 296 -7.52 -1.05 3.25
N ARG A 297 -6.54 -0.37 3.83
CA ARG A 297 -5.20 -0.92 4.11
C ARG A 297 -5.20 -2.16 4.99
N TYR A 298 -6.17 -2.31 5.91
CA TYR A 298 -6.27 -3.48 6.79
C TYR A 298 -6.85 -4.71 6.09
N ILE A 299 -7.48 -4.50 4.93
CA ILE A 299 -8.04 -5.58 4.10
C ILE A 299 -7.00 -6.12 3.11
N LEU A 300 -5.92 -5.38 2.83
CA LEU A 300 -4.91 -5.77 1.85
C LEU A 300 -4.31 -7.14 2.14
N LEU A 301 -3.79 -7.35 3.36
CA LEU A 301 -3.14 -8.61 3.71
C LEU A 301 -4.11 -9.80 3.68
N PRO A 302 -5.28 -9.77 4.36
CA PRO A 302 -6.22 -10.87 4.29
C PRO A 302 -6.69 -11.16 2.87
N PHE A 303 -6.89 -10.13 2.03
CA PHE A 303 -7.22 -10.29 0.62
C PHE A 303 -6.10 -11.00 -0.16
N LEU A 304 -4.85 -10.56 -0.04
CA LEU A 304 -3.71 -11.14 -0.75
C LEU A 304 -3.43 -12.58 -0.31
N PHE A 305 -3.51 -12.86 0.99
CA PHE A 305 -3.35 -14.21 1.51
C PHE A 305 -4.47 -15.16 1.06
N THR A 306 -5.72 -14.70 1.06
CA THR A 306 -6.86 -15.49 0.56
C THR A 306 -6.71 -15.76 -0.94
N THR A 307 -6.34 -14.74 -1.71
CA THR A 307 -6.06 -14.87 -3.16
C THR A 307 -4.93 -15.87 -3.42
N ALA A 308 -3.83 -15.80 -2.66
CA ALA A 308 -2.72 -16.75 -2.78
C ALA A 308 -3.17 -18.19 -2.48
N GLY A 309 -3.99 -18.38 -1.44
CA GLY A 309 -4.57 -19.68 -1.10
C GLY A 309 -5.47 -20.25 -2.20
N ILE A 310 -6.37 -19.45 -2.74
CA ILE A 310 -7.27 -19.86 -3.83
C ILE A 310 -6.46 -20.19 -5.11
N LEU A 311 -5.51 -19.34 -5.49
CA LEU A 311 -4.66 -19.61 -6.67
C LEU A 311 -3.84 -20.88 -6.49
N ALA A 312 -3.32 -21.16 -5.29
CA ALA A 312 -2.59 -22.39 -5.01
C ALA A 312 -3.48 -23.63 -5.15
N LEU A 313 -4.70 -23.58 -4.64
CA LEU A 313 -5.67 -24.67 -4.77
C LEU A 313 -6.01 -24.94 -6.25
N VAL A 314 -6.32 -23.90 -7.00
CA VAL A 314 -6.70 -24.03 -8.41
C VAL A 314 -5.52 -24.53 -9.25
N ASP A 315 -4.34 -23.92 -9.11
CA ASP A 315 -3.18 -24.23 -9.97
C ASP A 315 -2.61 -25.64 -9.72
N ARG A 316 -2.55 -26.09 -8.46
CA ARG A 316 -2.08 -27.42 -8.10
C ARG A 316 -3.06 -28.52 -8.49
N ASN A 317 -4.36 -28.30 -8.33
CA ASN A 317 -5.39 -29.28 -8.73
C ASN A 317 -5.40 -29.47 -10.25
N VAL A 318 -5.18 -28.41 -11.03
CA VAL A 318 -5.06 -28.50 -12.49
C VAL A 318 -3.88 -29.40 -12.91
N ARG A 319 -2.74 -29.30 -12.22
CA ARG A 319 -1.57 -30.15 -12.51
C ARG A 319 -1.78 -31.62 -12.15
N LEU A 320 -2.40 -31.86 -11.02
CA LEU A 320 -2.59 -33.23 -10.53
C LEU A 320 -3.63 -34.03 -11.35
N ARG A 321 -4.60 -33.35 -11.93
CA ARG A 321 -5.80 -33.98 -12.51
C ARG A 321 -5.95 -33.80 -14.04
N ARG A 322 -4.95 -33.39 -14.77
CA ARG A 322 -4.80 -33.33 -16.25
C ARG A 322 -6.08 -33.36 -17.11
N GLY A 323 -7.25 -32.94 -16.61
CA GLY A 323 -8.52 -32.95 -17.33
C GLY A 323 -8.92 -31.57 -17.84
N ALA A 324 -9.69 -31.54 -18.94
CA ALA A 324 -10.20 -30.29 -19.52
C ALA A 324 -10.98 -29.42 -18.52
N ALA A 325 -11.77 -30.03 -17.65
CA ALA A 325 -12.52 -29.33 -16.62
C ALA A 325 -11.63 -28.51 -15.67
N TRP A 326 -10.48 -29.04 -15.23
CA TRP A 326 -9.56 -28.32 -14.35
C TRP A 326 -8.82 -27.18 -15.08
N ALA A 327 -8.50 -27.40 -16.36
CA ALA A 327 -7.93 -26.32 -17.19
C ALA A 327 -8.92 -25.16 -17.32
N TRP A 328 -10.19 -25.46 -17.49
CA TRP A 328 -11.27 -24.47 -17.50
C TRP A 328 -11.42 -23.77 -16.14
N THR A 329 -11.43 -24.50 -15.02
CA THR A 329 -11.48 -23.90 -13.66
C THR A 329 -10.39 -22.86 -13.46
N ARG A 330 -9.13 -23.18 -13.88
CA ARG A 330 -8.03 -22.21 -13.80
C ARG A 330 -8.25 -20.99 -14.68
N ARG A 331 -8.70 -21.20 -15.94
CA ARG A 331 -8.98 -20.09 -16.84
C ARG A 331 -10.06 -19.18 -16.28
N VAL A 332 -11.15 -19.76 -15.81
CA VAL A 332 -12.25 -19.00 -15.18
C VAL A 332 -11.74 -18.20 -13.97
N ALA A 333 -10.97 -18.82 -13.06
CA ALA A 333 -10.42 -18.13 -11.90
C ALA A 333 -9.50 -16.95 -12.27
N LEU A 334 -8.63 -17.14 -13.28
CA LEU A 334 -7.74 -16.08 -13.76
C LEU A 334 -8.47 -14.98 -14.51
N VAL A 335 -9.47 -15.33 -15.33
CA VAL A 335 -10.31 -14.34 -16.02
C VAL A 335 -11.13 -13.54 -15.01
N TRP A 336 -11.71 -14.22 -14.01
CA TRP A 336 -12.42 -13.55 -12.92
C TRP A 336 -11.50 -12.59 -12.16
N LEU A 337 -10.31 -13.03 -11.77
CA LEU A 337 -9.35 -12.18 -11.10
C LEU A 337 -8.96 -10.98 -11.99
N ALA A 338 -8.67 -11.21 -13.27
CA ALA A 338 -8.35 -10.12 -14.20
C ALA A 338 -9.50 -9.12 -14.35
N ALA A 339 -10.73 -9.59 -14.50
CA ALA A 339 -11.91 -8.73 -14.55
C ALA A 339 -12.09 -7.93 -13.26
N LEU A 340 -11.92 -8.59 -12.10
CA LEU A 340 -11.97 -7.94 -10.80
C LEU A 340 -10.94 -6.82 -10.69
N LEU A 341 -9.69 -7.08 -11.05
CA LEU A 341 -8.59 -6.12 -10.99
C LEU A 341 -8.84 -4.92 -11.95
N ILE A 342 -9.22 -5.19 -13.19
CA ILE A 342 -9.45 -4.14 -14.21
C ILE A 342 -10.62 -3.25 -13.83
N VAL A 343 -11.74 -3.84 -13.43
CA VAL A 343 -12.97 -3.10 -13.12
C VAL A 343 -12.80 -2.23 -11.86
N ASN A 344 -12.00 -2.68 -10.90
CA ASN A 344 -11.80 -1.98 -9.63
C ASN A 344 -10.59 -1.04 -9.60
N TYR A 345 -9.74 -1.05 -10.64
CA TYR A 345 -8.56 -0.19 -10.70
C TYR A 345 -8.87 1.30 -10.82
N SER A 346 -10.00 1.68 -11.41
CA SER A 346 -10.37 3.08 -11.71
C SER A 346 -11.21 3.74 -10.62
N VAL A 347 -10.96 3.45 -9.36
CA VAL A 347 -11.71 4.06 -8.25
C VAL A 347 -11.27 5.50 -8.03
N THR A 348 -12.24 6.43 -8.01
CA THR A 348 -12.01 7.81 -7.57
C THR A 348 -11.69 7.81 -6.07
N SER A 349 -10.46 8.15 -5.72
CA SER A 349 -10.01 8.17 -4.34
C SER A 349 -10.25 9.55 -3.71
N ASP A 350 -10.40 9.62 -2.39
CA ASP A 350 -10.45 10.89 -1.65
C ASP A 350 -9.20 11.74 -1.90
N ARG A 351 -8.05 11.10 -2.15
CA ARG A 351 -6.83 11.77 -2.56
C ARG A 351 -6.99 12.53 -3.87
N SER A 352 -7.81 12.04 -4.81
CA SER A 352 -8.09 12.73 -6.07
C SER A 352 -8.90 14.01 -5.90
N ARG A 353 -9.59 14.17 -4.77
CA ARG A 353 -10.34 15.37 -4.38
C ARG A 353 -9.56 16.27 -3.44
N GLY A 354 -8.37 15.85 -3.00
CA GLY A 354 -7.54 16.57 -2.06
C GLY A 354 -6.86 17.81 -2.66
N PRO A 355 -6.09 18.53 -1.84
CA PRO A 355 -5.32 19.67 -2.30
C PRO A 355 -4.26 19.27 -3.31
N ARG A 356 -4.00 20.15 -4.28
CA ARG A 356 -2.93 19.99 -5.26
C ARG A 356 -1.64 20.53 -4.69
N TRP A 357 -0.59 19.74 -4.73
CA TRP A 357 0.73 20.14 -4.21
C TRP A 357 1.26 21.41 -4.84
N ASP A 358 1.22 21.53 -6.18
CA ASP A 358 1.64 22.71 -6.92
C ASP A 358 0.90 23.99 -6.51
N THR A 359 -0.42 23.89 -6.34
CA THR A 359 -1.28 25.01 -5.96
C THR A 359 -1.02 25.45 -4.52
N GLU A 360 -0.85 24.50 -3.60
CA GLU A 360 -0.57 24.80 -2.21
C GLU A 360 0.84 25.38 -2.02
N LEU A 361 1.83 24.95 -2.83
CA LEU A 361 3.15 25.56 -2.84
C LEU A 361 3.12 27.03 -3.31
N MET A 362 2.30 27.38 -4.30
CA MET A 362 2.13 28.77 -4.71
C MET A 362 1.62 29.64 -3.55
N ARG A 363 0.60 29.16 -2.83
CA ARG A 363 0.08 29.85 -1.62
C ARG A 363 1.12 29.97 -0.51
N ALA A 364 1.93 28.93 -0.34
CA ALA A 364 3.02 28.89 0.63
C ALA A 364 4.10 29.93 0.29
N ARG A 365 4.46 30.11 -0.98
CA ARG A 365 5.39 31.14 -1.45
C ARG A 365 4.92 32.55 -1.13
N ASP A 366 3.65 32.84 -1.38
CA ASP A 366 3.06 34.14 -1.03
C ASP A 366 3.11 34.37 0.48
N SER A 367 2.90 33.31 1.28
CA SER A 367 3.00 33.37 2.74
C SER A 367 4.44 33.60 3.22
N CYS A 368 5.44 33.01 2.59
CA CYS A 368 6.87 33.26 2.90
C CYS A 368 7.27 34.70 2.54
N ALA A 369 6.78 35.22 1.41
CA ALA A 369 7.10 36.57 0.96
C ALA A 369 6.50 37.68 1.82
N THR A 370 5.33 37.40 2.44
CA THR A 370 4.59 38.40 3.24
C THR A 370 4.87 38.32 4.74
N ARG A 371 5.34 37.19 5.22
CA ARG A 371 5.61 36.93 6.65
C ARG A 371 7.11 36.63 6.83
N SER A 372 7.71 37.11 7.90
CA SER A 372 9.09 36.75 8.27
C SER A 372 9.22 35.30 8.77
N ALA A 373 8.37 34.41 8.30
CA ALA A 373 8.33 33.01 8.70
C ALA A 373 9.47 32.25 8.02
N THR A 374 10.18 31.41 8.78
CA THR A 374 11.22 30.53 8.24
C THR A 374 10.65 29.22 7.69
N VAL A 375 9.44 28.84 8.11
CA VAL A 375 8.73 27.61 7.75
C VAL A 375 7.26 27.93 7.51
N VAL A 376 6.68 27.33 6.48
CA VAL A 376 5.25 27.46 6.15
C VAL A 376 4.56 26.10 6.14
N ARG A 377 3.26 26.11 6.39
CA ARG A 377 2.41 24.93 6.37
C ARG A 377 1.73 24.79 5.02
N VAL A 378 1.97 23.68 4.34
CA VAL A 378 1.41 23.34 3.03
C VAL A 378 0.35 22.25 3.23
N LEU A 379 -0.88 22.50 2.80
CA LEU A 379 -2.00 21.58 2.97
C LEU A 379 -1.78 20.30 2.15
N VAL A 380 -2.04 19.14 2.77
CA VAL A 380 -1.98 17.82 2.13
C VAL A 380 -3.27 17.03 2.36
N ALA A 381 -3.52 16.02 1.53
CA ALA A 381 -4.68 15.14 1.69
C ALA A 381 -4.55 14.22 2.94
N PRO A 382 -5.64 13.70 3.52
CA PRO A 382 -7.03 13.98 3.16
C PRO A 382 -7.50 15.35 3.66
N SER A 383 -8.50 15.91 2.97
CA SER A 383 -9.20 17.11 3.41
C SER A 383 -10.27 16.75 4.47
N PRO A 384 -10.93 17.74 5.11
CA PRO A 384 -11.78 17.56 6.29
C PRO A 384 -12.44 16.17 6.44
N PRO A 385 -12.65 15.70 7.71
CA PRO A 385 -12.59 16.46 8.95
C PRO A 385 -11.21 16.64 9.59
N ARG A 386 -10.19 15.87 9.18
CA ARG A 386 -8.81 16.03 9.66
C ARG A 386 -8.00 16.80 8.62
N VAL A 387 -7.32 17.85 9.07
CA VAL A 387 -6.49 18.70 8.21
C VAL A 387 -5.03 18.35 8.45
N TRP A 388 -4.36 17.95 7.39
CA TRP A 388 -2.95 17.56 7.41
C TRP A 388 -2.10 18.63 6.70
N PHE A 389 -0.89 18.88 7.21
CA PHE A 389 0.03 19.88 6.65
C PHE A 389 1.43 19.34 6.58
N ALA A 390 2.11 19.55 5.46
CA ALA A 390 3.54 19.43 5.38
C ALA A 390 4.19 20.74 5.84
N SER A 391 5.27 20.66 6.64
CA SER A 391 6.08 21.79 7.07
C SER A 391 7.22 21.97 6.06
N VAL A 392 7.21 23.08 5.32
CA VAL A 392 8.18 23.35 4.27
C VAL A 392 9.02 24.57 4.64
N PRO A 393 10.37 24.46 4.69
CA PRO A 393 11.23 25.62 4.89
C PRO A 393 11.09 26.64 3.75
N CYS A 394 10.95 27.92 4.07
CA CYS A 394 10.84 28.97 3.06
C CYS A 394 12.06 29.04 2.12
N SER A 395 13.24 28.68 2.62
CA SER A 395 14.47 28.57 1.81
C SER A 395 14.36 27.55 0.67
N ARG A 396 13.46 26.55 0.78
CA ARG A 396 13.20 25.53 -0.25
C ARG A 396 12.21 26.01 -1.33
N LEU A 397 11.45 27.08 -1.06
CA LEU A 397 10.43 27.57 -1.98
C LEU A 397 11.01 28.48 -3.08
N GLY A 398 12.28 28.92 -2.94
CA GLY A 398 13.00 29.75 -3.91
C GLY A 398 12.35 31.10 -4.22
N ASP A 399 13.11 32.04 -4.73
CA ASP A 399 12.62 33.35 -5.18
C ASP A 399 11.85 33.28 -6.50
N GLY A 400 11.06 32.23 -6.73
CA GLY A 400 10.32 31.98 -7.98
C GLY A 400 9.39 33.13 -8.46
N VAL A 401 9.29 34.19 -7.66
CA VAL A 401 8.52 35.40 -8.01
C VAL A 401 9.27 36.27 -9.01
N ALA A 402 10.61 36.23 -9.08
CA ALA A 402 11.40 37.07 -10.01
C ALA A 402 11.30 36.57 -11.45
N ALA A 403 11.32 35.28 -11.68
CA ALA A 403 11.35 34.70 -13.03
C ALA A 403 9.98 34.77 -13.77
N THR A 404 8.87 34.55 -13.06
CA THR A 404 7.52 34.58 -13.68
C THR A 404 6.99 35.98 -13.89
N ARG A 405 7.35 36.97 -13.05
CA ARG A 405 7.03 38.40 -13.31
C ARG A 405 7.85 38.95 -14.46
N SER A 406 9.13 38.64 -14.54
CA SER A 406 10.01 39.07 -15.65
C SER A 406 9.55 38.47 -16.99
N GLY A 407 9.14 37.20 -17.03
CA GLY A 407 8.62 36.55 -18.24
C GLY A 407 7.29 37.15 -18.71
N ARG A 408 6.32 37.40 -17.83
CA ARG A 408 5.03 38.00 -18.20
C ARG A 408 5.12 39.47 -18.59
N ILE A 409 6.01 40.24 -17.97
CA ILE A 409 6.23 41.64 -18.35
C ILE A 409 6.93 41.71 -19.71
N ALA A 410 7.84 40.80 -20.00
CA ALA A 410 8.51 40.74 -21.33
C ALA A 410 7.55 40.30 -22.45
N GLU A 411 6.63 39.35 -22.17
CA GLU A 411 5.62 38.88 -23.11
C GLU A 411 4.51 39.90 -23.35
N GLY A 412 4.07 40.61 -22.30
CA GLY A 412 3.12 41.71 -22.39
C GLY A 412 3.67 42.90 -23.22
N ARG A 413 4.96 43.24 -23.07
CA ARG A 413 5.63 44.28 -23.87
C ARG A 413 5.77 43.90 -25.35
N LYS A 414 6.08 42.64 -25.65
CA LYS A 414 6.14 42.11 -27.02
C LYS A 414 4.78 42.08 -27.73
N ARG A 415 3.69 41.86 -27.01
CA ARG A 415 2.33 41.92 -27.58
C ARG A 415 1.89 43.36 -27.85
N HIS A 416 2.22 44.31 -26.97
CA HIS A 416 1.85 45.71 -27.20
C HIS A 416 2.63 46.36 -28.35
N SER A 417 3.93 46.03 -28.56
CA SER A 417 4.70 46.55 -29.67
C SER A 417 4.26 46.03 -31.06
N ARG A 418 3.62 44.85 -31.11
CA ARG A 418 3.06 44.29 -32.37
C ARG A 418 1.69 44.85 -32.75
N LEU A 419 0.93 45.43 -31.80
CA LEU A 419 -0.38 46.04 -32.06
C LEU A 419 -0.26 47.49 -32.62
N PHE A 420 0.86 48.18 -32.39
CA PHE A 420 1.08 49.55 -32.88
C PHE A 420 1.83 49.65 -34.20
N SER A 421 2.25 48.52 -34.83
CA SER A 421 3.00 48.54 -36.09
C SER A 421 2.16 48.27 -37.35
N ARG A 422 0.81 48.19 -37.25
CA ARG A 422 -0.05 48.14 -38.42
C ARG A 422 -0.64 49.53 -38.69
N ARG A 423 0.08 50.36 -39.51
CA ARG A 423 -0.48 51.50 -40.17
C ARG A 423 -1.48 51.08 -41.27
N PRO A 424 -2.59 51.76 -41.43
CA PRO A 424 -3.45 51.56 -42.59
C PRO A 424 -2.85 52.33 -43.79
N GLY A 425 -2.52 51.58 -44.79
CA GLY A 425 -2.19 52.12 -46.09
C GLY A 425 -3.30 51.83 -47.07
N GLY A 426 -4.05 52.85 -47.44
CA GLY A 426 -4.24 53.46 -48.78
C GLY A 426 -5.20 52.68 -49.68
N LEU A 427 -6.35 53.28 -49.84
CA LEU A 427 -7.20 53.38 -51.04
C LEU A 427 -6.50 53.11 -52.40
N LEU A 428 -7.03 52.17 -53.17
CA LEU A 428 -7.69 52.42 -54.50
C LEU A 428 -8.37 51.08 -54.88
#